data_c66e738abfa1c5cd1222cfd9a747bfaf
#
_entry.id   c66e738abfa1c5cd1222cfd9a747bfaf
#
_cell.length_a   1.000
_cell.length_b   1.000
_cell.length_c   1.000
_cell.angle_alpha   90.00
_cell.angle_beta   90.00
_cell.angle_gamma   90.00
#
_symmetry.space_group_name_H-M   'P 1'
#
loop_
_entity.id
_entity.type
_entity.pdbx_description
1 polymer ?
#
loop_
_entity_poly.entity_id
_entity_poly.type
_entity_poly.pdbx_seq_one_letter_code
_entity_poly.pdbx_strand_id
1 'polypeptide(L)'
;GAVIKVRTSFQEITDTGIRTSEGKVDCKIFVDARGVSSLVQKDRTGILSSAQYEIYADWIKKGKVEVIFDQEKYPGFFAWIIPSNEGKGKVGVAGKGINVAEALDSILKEKGKFSTIRKIYAPIWIKGPIEKFVEGKTVIIGDAAGQAKPTTAGGIFTSGMGGVYAGQ
;
A
#
# COMPACT_ATOMS: atom_id res chain seq x y z
N GLY A 1 -22.71 7.90 -14.93
CA GLY A 1 -22.06 7.68 -13.65
C GLY A 1 -21.22 6.41 -13.67
N ALA A 2 -20.33 6.21 -12.71
CA ALA A 2 -19.49 5.02 -12.62
C ALA A 2 -20.30 3.80 -12.12
N VAL A 3 -19.98 2.62 -12.66
CA VAL A 3 -20.54 1.33 -12.19
C VAL A 3 -19.48 0.67 -11.31
N ILE A 4 -19.84 0.38 -10.05
CA ILE A 4 -18.97 -0.31 -9.10
C ILE A 4 -19.40 -1.79 -9.04
N LYS A 5 -18.48 -2.69 -9.34
CA LYS A 5 -18.65 -4.13 -9.21
C LYS A 5 -17.83 -4.65 -8.04
N VAL A 6 -18.49 -5.01 -6.94
CA VAL A 6 -17.86 -5.64 -5.78
C VAL A 6 -17.66 -7.13 -6.01
N ARG A 7 -16.73 -7.77 -5.31
CA ARG A 7 -16.41 -9.20 -5.41
C ARG A 7 -16.05 -9.66 -6.83
N THR A 8 -15.58 -8.72 -7.66
CA THR A 8 -15.20 -8.97 -9.05
C THR A 8 -13.69 -8.85 -9.17
N SER A 9 -13.01 -9.95 -9.41
CA SER A 9 -11.55 -9.98 -9.57
C SER A 9 -11.15 -9.97 -11.04
N PHE A 10 -10.13 -9.20 -11.36
CA PHE A 10 -9.45 -9.23 -12.66
C PHE A 10 -8.74 -10.58 -12.86
N GLN A 11 -8.81 -11.13 -14.06
CA GLN A 11 -8.12 -12.37 -14.44
C GLN A 11 -7.06 -12.12 -15.52
N GLU A 12 -7.46 -11.57 -16.67
CA GLU A 12 -6.57 -11.34 -17.79
C GLU A 12 -7.05 -10.21 -18.71
N ILE A 13 -6.13 -9.70 -19.54
CA ILE A 13 -6.44 -8.78 -20.65
C ILE A 13 -6.78 -9.64 -21.87
N THR A 14 -7.81 -9.23 -22.63
CA THR A 14 -8.26 -9.86 -23.87
C THR A 14 -8.16 -8.89 -25.02
N ASP A 15 -8.32 -9.35 -26.25
CA ASP A 15 -8.25 -8.50 -27.47
C ASP A 15 -9.24 -7.34 -27.45
N THR A 16 -10.41 -7.52 -26.85
CA THR A 16 -11.48 -6.51 -26.83
C THR A 16 -11.70 -5.86 -25.48
N GLY A 17 -10.99 -6.29 -24.42
CA GLY A 17 -11.17 -5.76 -23.07
C GLY A 17 -10.49 -6.59 -21.99
N ILE A 18 -11.21 -6.96 -20.95
CA ILE A 18 -10.70 -7.74 -19.83
C ILE A 18 -11.62 -8.91 -19.49
N ARG A 19 -11.04 -9.96 -18.89
CA ARG A 19 -11.78 -11.04 -18.24
C ARG A 19 -11.77 -10.85 -16.73
N THR A 20 -12.91 -11.04 -16.11
CA THR A 20 -13.10 -10.99 -14.66
C THR A 20 -13.75 -12.28 -14.16
N SER A 21 -13.81 -12.45 -12.82
CA SER A 21 -14.56 -13.57 -12.21
C SER A 21 -16.04 -13.61 -12.57
N GLU A 22 -16.62 -12.46 -12.97
CA GLU A 22 -18.03 -12.31 -13.36
C GLU A 22 -18.24 -12.31 -14.88
N GLY A 23 -17.20 -12.63 -15.67
CA GLY A 23 -17.25 -12.70 -17.12
C GLY A 23 -16.40 -11.63 -17.81
N LYS A 24 -16.60 -11.52 -19.13
CA LYS A 24 -15.85 -10.60 -19.99
C LYS A 24 -16.45 -9.20 -19.96
N VAL A 25 -15.59 -8.19 -19.96
CA VAL A 25 -15.97 -6.79 -20.06
C VAL A 25 -15.22 -6.19 -21.25
N ASP A 26 -15.94 -5.80 -22.29
CA ASP A 26 -15.34 -5.13 -23.43
C ASP A 26 -15.05 -3.65 -23.08
N CYS A 27 -13.85 -3.19 -23.38
CA CYS A 27 -13.41 -1.82 -23.13
C CYS A 27 -12.39 -1.36 -24.16
N LYS A 28 -12.40 -0.06 -24.46
CA LYS A 28 -11.41 0.57 -25.35
C LYS A 28 -10.08 0.78 -24.65
N ILE A 29 -10.13 1.14 -23.36
CA ILE A 29 -8.97 1.37 -22.49
C ILE A 29 -9.22 0.64 -21.18
N PHE A 30 -8.21 -0.01 -20.68
CA PHE A 30 -8.16 -0.60 -19.35
C PHE A 30 -7.21 0.18 -18.46
N VAL A 31 -7.67 0.62 -17.29
CA VAL A 31 -6.82 1.28 -16.30
C VAL A 31 -6.45 0.29 -15.21
N ASP A 32 -5.16 -0.05 -15.11
CA ASP A 32 -4.63 -0.91 -14.06
C ASP A 32 -4.27 -0.07 -12.82
N ALA A 33 -5.11 -0.12 -11.82
CA ALA A 33 -4.92 0.50 -10.52
C ALA A 33 -4.94 -0.53 -9.38
N ARG A 34 -4.54 -1.79 -9.65
CA ARG A 34 -4.60 -2.92 -8.71
C ARG A 34 -3.57 -2.83 -7.56
N GLY A 35 -2.83 -1.75 -7.49
CA GLY A 35 -1.83 -1.54 -6.45
C GLY A 35 -0.54 -2.33 -6.68
N VAL A 36 0.26 -2.45 -5.64
CA VAL A 36 1.61 -3.02 -5.70
C VAL A 36 1.67 -4.50 -6.15
N SER A 37 0.56 -5.22 -6.10
CA SER A 37 0.51 -6.65 -6.43
C SER A 37 0.98 -6.96 -7.86
N SER A 38 0.71 -6.09 -8.82
CA SER A 38 1.15 -6.22 -10.21
C SER A 38 2.67 -6.08 -10.37
N LEU A 39 3.32 -5.29 -9.53
CA LEU A 39 4.78 -5.11 -9.51
C LEU A 39 5.47 -6.27 -8.77
N VAL A 40 4.93 -6.70 -7.65
CA VAL A 40 5.49 -7.79 -6.82
C VAL A 40 5.51 -9.12 -7.59
N GLN A 41 4.57 -9.35 -8.49
CA GLN A 41 4.58 -10.52 -9.37
C GLN A 41 5.76 -10.52 -10.35
N LYS A 42 6.20 -9.34 -10.78
CA LYS A 42 7.31 -9.17 -11.74
C LYS A 42 8.67 -9.08 -11.05
N ASP A 43 8.74 -8.39 -9.92
CA ASP A 43 9.99 -8.14 -9.20
C ASP A 43 9.76 -8.05 -7.68
N ARG A 44 10.37 -8.97 -6.94
CA ARG A 44 10.32 -8.99 -5.47
C ARG A 44 11.47 -8.25 -4.79
N THR A 45 12.48 -7.83 -5.53
CA THR A 45 13.65 -7.16 -4.94
C THR A 45 13.40 -5.70 -4.61
N GLY A 46 12.33 -5.11 -5.18
CA GLY A 46 11.92 -3.71 -4.99
C GLY A 46 10.91 -3.48 -3.89
N ILE A 47 10.75 -4.42 -2.94
CA ILE A 47 9.75 -4.32 -1.89
C ILE A 47 10.36 -4.26 -0.50
N LEU A 48 9.67 -3.54 0.40
CA LEU A 48 9.77 -3.69 1.84
C LEU A 48 8.56 -4.46 2.36
N SER A 49 8.76 -5.34 3.32
CA SER A 49 7.65 -5.88 4.10
C SER A 49 7.11 -4.80 5.03
N SER A 50 5.80 -4.73 5.23
CA SER A 50 5.20 -3.86 6.23
C SER A 50 4.04 -4.51 6.97
N ALA A 51 3.85 -4.07 8.22
CA ALA A 51 2.68 -4.39 9.02
C ALA A 51 2.16 -3.12 9.70
N GLN A 52 0.84 -3.01 9.81
CA GLN A 52 0.18 -1.94 10.55
C GLN A 52 -1.00 -2.50 11.32
N TYR A 53 -1.03 -2.23 12.63
CA TYR A 53 -2.17 -2.56 13.47
C TYR A 53 -2.95 -1.29 13.80
N GLU A 54 -4.26 -1.36 13.69
CA GLU A 54 -5.17 -0.39 14.28
C GLU A 54 -5.51 -0.87 15.67
N ILE A 55 -5.33 -0.02 16.67
CA ILE A 55 -5.40 -0.42 18.07
C ILE A 55 -6.12 0.63 18.93
N TYR A 56 -6.63 0.16 20.08
CA TYR A 56 -6.94 1.00 21.23
C TYR A 56 -5.82 0.89 22.26
N ALA A 57 -5.34 2.03 22.79
CA ALA A 57 -4.31 2.07 23.83
C ALA A 57 -4.27 3.46 24.49
N ASP A 58 -4.28 3.52 25.82
CA ASP A 58 -4.31 4.77 26.61
C ASP A 58 -3.07 5.67 26.38
N TRP A 59 -1.97 5.08 25.91
CA TRP A 59 -0.74 5.80 25.60
C TRP A 59 -0.76 6.50 24.22
N ILE A 60 -1.76 6.27 23.37
CA ILE A 60 -1.95 7.00 22.12
C ILE A 60 -2.61 8.36 22.42
N LYS A 61 -1.88 9.44 22.10
CA LYS A 61 -2.34 10.81 22.33
C LYS A 61 -2.69 11.49 21.01
N LYS A 62 -3.90 12.04 20.93
CA LYS A 62 -4.38 12.81 19.77
C LYS A 62 -3.42 13.97 19.46
N GLY A 63 -3.13 14.17 18.17
CA GLY A 63 -2.27 15.27 17.71
C GLY A 63 -0.78 15.00 17.77
N LYS A 64 -0.33 13.84 18.30
CA LYS A 64 1.09 13.47 18.37
C LYS A 64 1.39 12.29 17.45
N VAL A 65 2.02 12.54 16.30
CA VAL A 65 2.58 11.50 15.43
C VAL A 65 4.00 11.19 15.90
N GLU A 66 4.34 9.91 16.04
CA GLU A 66 5.71 9.46 16.32
C GLU A 66 6.23 8.70 15.10
N VAL A 67 7.48 9.00 14.71
CA VAL A 67 8.24 8.26 13.71
C VAL A 67 9.55 7.79 14.35
N ILE A 68 9.82 6.50 14.25
CA ILE A 68 10.96 5.85 14.91
C ILE A 68 11.92 5.38 13.83
N PHE A 69 13.09 6.01 13.75
CA PHE A 69 14.18 5.62 12.86
C PHE A 69 15.17 4.75 13.63
N ASP A 70 15.32 3.51 13.19
CA ASP A 70 16.29 2.56 13.72
C ASP A 70 16.70 1.62 12.59
N GLN A 71 17.87 1.86 12.00
CA GLN A 71 18.32 1.11 10.83
C GLN A 71 18.77 -0.34 11.16
N GLU A 72 19.00 -0.64 12.40
CA GLU A 72 19.28 -2.02 12.83
C GLU A 72 17.98 -2.83 12.93
N LYS A 73 16.91 -2.21 13.49
CA LYS A 73 15.60 -2.84 13.66
C LYS A 73 14.73 -2.74 12.40
N TYR A 74 14.81 -1.63 11.65
CA TYR A 74 13.96 -1.33 10.50
C TYR A 74 14.78 -0.93 9.26
N PRO A 75 15.62 -1.84 8.71
CA PRO A 75 16.53 -1.51 7.62
C PRO A 75 15.79 -0.94 6.40
N GLY A 76 16.22 0.24 5.96
CA GLY A 76 15.68 0.91 4.78
C GLY A 76 14.34 1.63 4.97
N PHE A 77 13.78 1.61 6.19
CA PHE A 77 12.56 2.35 6.49
C PHE A 77 12.46 2.78 7.96
N PHE A 78 11.26 2.79 8.55
CA PHE A 78 10.98 3.27 9.90
C PHE A 78 9.70 2.62 10.48
N ALA A 79 9.47 2.85 11.77
CA ALA A 79 8.21 2.57 12.40
C ALA A 79 7.43 3.86 12.69
N TRP A 80 6.09 3.77 12.82
CA TRP A 80 5.21 4.92 13.02
C TRP A 80 4.10 4.64 14.01
N ILE A 81 3.69 5.71 14.72
CA ILE A 81 2.49 5.73 15.55
C ILE A 81 1.67 6.94 15.14
N ILE A 82 0.47 6.71 14.60
CA ILE A 82 -0.41 7.74 14.05
C ILE A 82 -1.73 7.67 14.80
N PRO A 83 -2.06 8.65 15.66
CA PRO A 83 -3.33 8.68 16.35
C PRO A 83 -4.47 8.99 15.35
N SER A 84 -5.56 8.24 15.46
CA SER A 84 -6.83 8.57 14.79
C SER A 84 -7.72 9.39 15.70
N ASN A 85 -7.65 9.13 17.00
CA ASN A 85 -8.32 9.87 18.08
C ASN A 85 -7.55 9.66 19.38
N GLU A 86 -8.03 10.24 20.49
CA GLU A 86 -7.53 9.91 21.83
C GLU A 86 -7.75 8.42 22.11
N GLY A 87 -6.73 7.74 22.57
CA GLY A 87 -6.77 6.31 22.86
C GLY A 87 -6.93 5.38 21.66
N LYS A 88 -6.93 5.89 20.41
CA LYS A 88 -7.05 5.08 19.19
C LYS A 88 -6.06 5.51 18.12
N GLY A 89 -5.39 4.56 17.47
CA GLY A 89 -4.45 4.90 16.40
C GLY A 89 -3.97 3.70 15.61
N LYS A 90 -3.03 4.01 14.73
CA LYS A 90 -2.33 3.04 13.88
C LYS A 90 -0.88 2.99 14.28
N VAL A 91 -0.38 1.80 14.56
CA VAL A 91 1.04 1.55 14.79
C VAL A 91 1.53 0.65 13.69
N GLY A 92 2.63 0.99 13.07
CA GLY A 92 3.14 0.21 11.97
C GLY A 92 4.66 0.25 11.86
N VAL A 93 5.18 -0.65 11.07
CA VAL A 93 6.60 -0.80 10.77
C VAL A 93 6.78 -1.31 9.35
N ALA A 94 7.86 -0.89 8.71
CA ALA A 94 8.34 -1.51 7.49
C ALA A 94 9.87 -1.62 7.53
N GLY A 95 10.40 -2.58 6.78
CA GLY A 95 11.83 -2.78 6.67
C GLY A 95 12.19 -3.89 5.69
N LYS A 96 13.44 -3.89 5.27
CA LYS A 96 13.98 -4.88 4.35
C LYS A 96 14.45 -6.12 5.11
N GLY A 97 13.88 -7.29 4.77
CA GLY A 97 14.34 -8.56 5.33
C GLY A 97 13.98 -8.83 6.79
N ILE A 98 13.05 -8.06 7.38
CA ILE A 98 12.62 -8.23 8.76
C ILE A 98 11.32 -9.02 8.87
N ASN A 99 11.11 -9.65 10.04
CA ASN A 99 9.80 -10.15 10.43
C ASN A 99 8.98 -8.99 11.01
N VAL A 100 8.12 -8.39 10.16
CA VAL A 100 7.34 -7.21 10.52
C VAL A 100 6.32 -7.46 11.64
N ALA A 101 5.86 -8.69 11.82
CA ALA A 101 4.95 -9.02 12.91
C ALA A 101 5.68 -8.98 14.26
N GLU A 102 6.86 -9.60 14.34
CA GLU A 102 7.69 -9.59 15.56
C GLU A 102 8.18 -8.17 15.88
N ALA A 103 8.63 -7.43 14.86
CA ALA A 103 9.08 -6.05 15.03
C ALA A 103 7.95 -5.15 15.58
N LEU A 104 6.73 -5.29 15.05
CA LEU A 104 5.57 -4.52 15.50
C LEU A 104 5.12 -4.94 16.89
N ASP A 105 5.09 -6.23 17.19
CA ASP A 105 4.76 -6.74 18.52
C ASP A 105 5.77 -6.28 19.59
N SER A 106 7.06 -6.14 19.23
CA SER A 106 8.08 -5.58 20.13
C SER A 106 7.78 -4.11 20.47
N ILE A 107 7.48 -3.28 19.46
CA ILE A 107 7.11 -1.88 19.67
C ILE A 107 5.89 -1.77 20.61
N LEU A 108 4.87 -2.59 20.36
CA LEU A 108 3.63 -2.56 21.13
C LEU A 108 3.84 -3.00 22.59
N LYS A 109 4.67 -4.01 22.82
CA LYS A 109 5.03 -4.47 24.18
C LYS A 109 5.78 -3.40 24.97
N GLU A 110 6.73 -2.69 24.34
CA GLU A 110 7.48 -1.60 24.96
C GLU A 110 6.58 -0.42 25.35
N LYS A 111 5.56 -0.11 24.53
CA LYS A 111 4.63 1.01 24.75
C LYS A 111 3.58 0.73 25.83
N GLY A 112 3.21 -0.52 26.07
CA GLY A 112 2.29 -0.93 27.14
C GLY A 112 1.03 -1.63 26.64
N LYS A 113 -0.03 -1.61 27.45
CA LYS A 113 -1.29 -2.32 27.16
C LYS A 113 -1.99 -1.75 25.92
N PHE A 114 -2.54 -2.64 25.12
CA PHE A 114 -3.33 -2.29 23.92
C PHE A 114 -4.36 -3.38 23.60
N SER A 115 -5.35 -3.03 22.79
CA SER A 115 -6.30 -3.96 22.16
C SER A 115 -6.27 -3.78 20.66
N THR A 116 -6.16 -4.88 19.92
CA THR A 116 -6.10 -4.84 18.45
C THR A 116 -7.50 -4.80 17.85
N ILE A 117 -7.73 -3.83 16.96
CA ILE A 117 -8.95 -3.70 16.15
C ILE A 117 -8.75 -4.44 14.82
N ARG A 118 -7.61 -4.17 14.14
CA ARG A 118 -7.31 -4.69 12.81
C ARG A 118 -5.82 -4.84 12.59
N LYS A 119 -5.43 -5.91 11.89
CA LYS A 119 -4.05 -6.14 11.41
C LYS A 119 -4.03 -6.04 9.88
N ILE A 120 -3.06 -5.33 9.33
CA ILE A 120 -2.85 -5.16 7.89
C ILE A 120 -1.39 -5.50 7.60
N TYR A 121 -1.18 -6.35 6.60
CA TYR A 121 0.14 -6.68 6.08
C TYR A 121 0.14 -6.34 4.59
N ALA A 122 1.12 -5.58 4.15
CA ALA A 122 1.24 -5.19 2.74
C ALA A 122 2.70 -4.97 2.35
N PRO A 123 3.12 -5.31 1.15
CA PRO A 123 4.40 -4.88 0.62
C PRO A 123 4.35 -3.39 0.26
N ILE A 124 5.52 -2.72 0.39
CA ILE A 124 5.72 -1.34 -0.07
C ILE A 124 6.74 -1.39 -1.20
N TRP A 125 6.39 -0.82 -2.36
CA TRP A 125 7.31 -0.71 -3.48
C TRP A 125 8.23 0.51 -3.32
N ILE A 126 9.56 0.30 -3.47
CA ILE A 126 10.58 1.33 -3.22
C ILE A 126 11.52 1.61 -4.40
N LYS A 127 11.34 0.96 -5.55
CA LYS A 127 12.17 1.23 -6.73
C LYS A 127 11.72 2.45 -7.55
N GLY A 128 10.64 3.11 -7.13
CA GLY A 128 10.08 4.24 -7.88
C GLY A 128 9.17 3.81 -9.03
N PRO A 129 8.84 4.73 -9.93
CA PRO A 129 7.89 4.49 -11.01
C PRO A 129 8.42 3.51 -12.05
N ILE A 130 7.51 2.79 -12.70
CA ILE A 130 7.80 1.95 -13.85
C ILE A 130 8.19 2.81 -15.06
N GLU A 131 8.91 2.22 -16.01
CA GLU A 131 9.37 2.95 -17.21
C GLU A 131 8.23 3.28 -18.19
N LYS A 132 7.25 2.39 -18.32
CA LYS A 132 6.13 2.55 -19.25
C LYS A 132 4.80 2.52 -18.52
N PHE A 133 4.10 3.64 -18.53
CA PHE A 133 2.77 3.79 -17.93
C PHE A 133 1.64 3.36 -18.87
N VAL A 134 1.93 3.22 -20.16
CA VAL A 134 0.97 2.81 -21.18
C VAL A 134 1.52 1.64 -21.99
N GLU A 135 0.76 0.57 -22.06
CA GLU A 135 1.06 -0.63 -22.85
C GLU A 135 -0.19 -1.02 -23.67
N GLY A 136 -0.16 -0.73 -24.99
CA GLY A 136 -1.31 -0.96 -25.86
C GLY A 136 -2.56 -0.20 -25.40
N LYS A 137 -3.58 -0.92 -24.95
CA LYS A 137 -4.83 -0.36 -24.42
C LYS A 137 -4.83 -0.22 -22.88
N THR A 138 -3.72 -0.54 -22.23
CA THR A 138 -3.61 -0.51 -20.77
C THR A 138 -2.89 0.74 -20.31
N VAL A 139 -3.47 1.47 -19.38
CA VAL A 139 -2.86 2.59 -18.64
C VAL A 139 -2.65 2.14 -17.21
N ILE A 140 -1.43 2.23 -16.69
CA ILE A 140 -1.06 1.78 -15.35
C ILE A 140 -0.89 3.01 -14.45
N ILE A 141 -1.56 3.04 -13.29
CA ILE A 141 -1.55 4.17 -12.38
C ILE A 141 -1.41 3.74 -10.90
N GLY A 142 -1.08 4.69 -10.05
CA GLY A 142 -0.99 4.47 -8.61
C GLY A 142 0.17 3.55 -8.22
N ASP A 143 -0.01 2.77 -7.17
CA ASP A 143 1.02 1.84 -6.70
C ASP A 143 1.32 0.73 -7.71
N ALA A 144 0.39 0.42 -8.62
CA ALA A 144 0.62 -0.49 -9.74
C ALA A 144 1.67 0.06 -10.72
N ALA A 145 1.79 1.37 -10.81
CA ALA A 145 2.78 2.08 -11.61
C ALA A 145 4.01 2.52 -10.79
N GLY A 146 4.14 2.07 -9.54
CA GLY A 146 5.22 2.49 -8.65
C GLY A 146 5.21 3.98 -8.30
N GLN A 147 4.05 4.64 -8.34
CA GLN A 147 3.92 6.09 -8.09
C GLN A 147 3.94 6.47 -6.60
N ALA A 148 4.10 5.52 -5.67
CA ALA A 148 4.40 5.83 -4.28
C ALA A 148 5.83 6.37 -4.14
N LYS A 149 6.01 7.38 -3.28
CA LYS A 149 7.35 7.92 -2.98
C LYS A 149 8.19 6.88 -2.23
N PRO A 150 9.37 6.48 -2.71
CA PRO A 150 10.17 5.44 -2.08
C PRO A 150 10.57 5.74 -0.64
N THR A 151 10.75 7.02 -0.31
CA THR A 151 11.25 7.48 1.01
C THR A 151 10.21 7.44 2.11
N THR A 152 8.93 7.67 1.79
CA THR A 152 7.86 7.81 2.78
C THR A 152 6.66 6.90 2.54
N ALA A 153 6.69 6.10 1.46
CA ALA A 153 5.55 5.32 0.96
C ALA A 153 4.26 6.14 0.70
N GLY A 154 4.40 7.48 0.62
CA GLY A 154 3.28 8.38 0.37
C GLY A 154 2.88 8.38 -1.10
N GLY A 155 1.73 7.81 -1.44
CA GLY A 155 1.23 7.68 -2.81
C GLY A 155 0.04 8.56 -3.18
N ILE A 156 -0.64 9.17 -2.22
CA ILE A 156 -1.92 9.87 -2.46
C ILE A 156 -1.80 10.96 -3.52
N PHE A 157 -0.81 11.85 -3.39
CA PHE A 157 -0.62 12.95 -4.34
C PHE A 157 -0.18 12.44 -5.72
N THR A 158 0.87 11.64 -5.77
CA THR A 158 1.46 11.12 -7.02
C THR A 158 0.50 10.21 -7.78
N SER A 159 -0.22 9.34 -7.08
CA SER A 159 -1.25 8.47 -7.67
C SER A 159 -2.46 9.28 -8.14
N GLY A 160 -2.85 10.32 -7.39
CA GLY A 160 -3.92 11.23 -7.78
C GLY A 160 -3.58 11.98 -9.08
N MET A 161 -2.35 12.49 -9.20
CA MET A 161 -1.88 13.12 -10.45
C MET A 161 -1.86 12.11 -11.62
N GLY A 162 -1.39 10.87 -11.36
CA GLY A 162 -1.46 9.79 -12.36
C GLY A 162 -2.89 9.53 -12.85
N GLY A 163 -3.87 9.54 -11.95
CA GLY A 163 -5.29 9.40 -12.29
C GLY A 163 -5.83 10.56 -13.13
N VAL A 164 -5.43 11.80 -12.80
CA VAL A 164 -5.82 12.99 -13.59
C VAL A 164 -5.30 12.91 -15.02
N TYR A 165 -4.01 12.60 -15.20
CA TYR A 165 -3.43 12.46 -16.54
C TYR A 165 -3.98 11.27 -17.33
N ALA A 166 -4.32 10.17 -16.67
CA ALA A 166 -4.93 9.02 -17.33
C ALA A 166 -6.37 9.29 -17.77
N GLY A 167 -7.05 10.30 -17.21
CA GLY A 167 -8.42 10.70 -17.55
C GLY A 167 -8.53 11.75 -18.66
N GLN A 168 -7.43 12.33 -19.12
CA GLN A 168 -7.34 13.28 -20.24
C GLN A 168 -7.16 12.56 -21.57
#